data_8551148f92e9ae14c4733e9bbba14074
#
_entry.id   8551148f92e9ae14c4733e9bbba14074
#
_cell.length_a   1.000
_cell.length_b   1.000
_cell.length_c   1.000
_cell.angle_alpha   90.00
_cell.angle_beta   90.00
_cell.angle_gamma   90.00
#
_symmetry.space_group_name_H-M   'P 1'
#
loop_
_entity.id
_entity.type
_entity.pdbx_description
1 polymer ?
#
loop_
_entity_poly.entity_id
_entity_poly.type
_entity_poly.pdbx_seq_one_letter_code
_entity_poly.pdbx_strand_id
1 'polypeptide(L)'
;MNEKGIVPNFIYSSESQDAPHYREQFGIETILIDPERSFMNISGRQIRRDPFRYWDYIPTEVKPFFVRTVAILGGESSGKSTLVNKLANIFNTTSAWEYGRDYVFSHLGGDEMALQYSDYDKIALGQAQYVDFAVKYANKVAFIDTDFVTTQAFCKKYEGREHPFVQALIDEYRFDLVILLENNTPWVADGLRSLGSERDRKSFQNLLEQMLRSNNIEYVHVESADYDERFLRCVELVQQLLAADLQRLARPSLLSEAREGQL
;
A
#
# COMPACT_ATOMS: atom_id res chain seq x y z
N MET A 1 -6.62 21.84 -20.55
CA MET A 1 -7.14 23.06 -19.89
C MET A 1 -8.61 23.36 -20.18
N ASN A 2 -9.23 22.80 -21.22
CA ASN A 2 -10.59 23.21 -21.64
C ASN A 2 -11.77 22.39 -21.06
N GLU A 3 -11.54 21.32 -20.34
CA GLU A 3 -12.67 20.48 -19.85
C GLU A 3 -13.50 21.14 -18.73
N LYS A 4 -12.96 22.14 -18.03
CA LYS A 4 -13.67 22.84 -16.93
C LYS A 4 -13.98 24.31 -17.22
N GLY A 5 -13.72 24.81 -18.42
CA GLY A 5 -13.98 26.22 -18.78
C GLY A 5 -13.17 27.27 -17.99
N ILE A 6 -12.11 26.83 -17.29
CA ILE A 6 -11.24 27.70 -16.49
C ILE A 6 -10.16 28.26 -17.41
N VAL A 7 -10.15 29.58 -17.60
CA VAL A 7 -9.10 30.31 -18.30
C VAL A 7 -8.26 31.03 -17.25
N PRO A 8 -7.03 30.59 -16.98
CA PRO A 8 -6.17 31.27 -16.01
C PRO A 8 -5.64 32.57 -16.59
N ASN A 9 -5.55 33.61 -15.77
CA ASN A 9 -4.99 34.90 -16.15
C ASN A 9 -3.47 34.92 -16.04
N PHE A 10 -2.93 34.16 -15.09
CA PHE A 10 -1.49 34.10 -14.80
C PHE A 10 -1.05 32.68 -14.53
N ILE A 11 0.21 32.35 -14.81
CA ILE A 11 0.90 31.16 -14.41
C ILE A 11 2.05 31.57 -13.49
N TYR A 12 2.15 30.90 -12.34
CA TYR A 12 3.30 31.05 -11.46
C TYR A 12 4.32 29.95 -11.78
N SER A 13 5.58 30.32 -12.01
CA SER A 13 6.68 29.38 -12.28
C SER A 13 7.96 29.85 -11.62
N SER A 14 8.84 28.92 -11.25
CA SER A 14 10.23 29.20 -10.91
C SER A 14 11.19 28.98 -12.09
N GLU A 15 10.68 28.51 -13.23
CA GLU A 15 11.47 28.21 -14.42
C GLU A 15 11.31 29.33 -15.44
N SER A 16 12.31 30.21 -15.52
CA SER A 16 12.27 31.36 -16.44
C SER A 16 12.19 30.95 -17.92
N GLN A 17 12.75 29.81 -18.26
CA GLN A 17 12.74 29.27 -19.64
C GLN A 17 11.37 28.85 -20.12
N ASP A 18 10.41 28.58 -19.24
CA ASP A 18 9.05 28.15 -19.60
C ASP A 18 8.14 29.35 -19.91
N ALA A 19 8.49 30.54 -19.48
CA ALA A 19 7.68 31.76 -19.66
C ALA A 19 7.35 32.08 -21.14
N PRO A 20 8.30 32.01 -22.09
CA PRO A 20 7.99 32.21 -23.50
C PRO A 20 6.98 31.19 -24.04
N HIS A 21 7.14 29.92 -23.68
CA HIS A 21 6.27 28.84 -24.11
C HIS A 21 4.81 29.06 -23.67
N TYR A 22 4.58 29.44 -22.40
CA TYR A 22 3.23 29.70 -21.89
C TYR A 22 2.59 30.91 -22.58
N ARG A 23 3.40 31.95 -22.89
CA ARG A 23 2.92 33.13 -23.60
C ARG A 23 2.55 32.81 -25.05
N GLU A 24 3.38 32.07 -25.77
CA GLU A 24 3.15 31.69 -27.17
C GLU A 24 1.99 30.72 -27.36
N GLN A 25 1.92 29.70 -26.52
CA GLN A 25 0.90 28.66 -26.69
C GLN A 25 -0.46 28.99 -26.08
N PHE A 26 -0.49 29.75 -25.00
CA PHE A 26 -1.72 29.96 -24.22
C PHE A 26 -2.10 31.44 -24.09
N GLY A 27 -1.25 32.39 -24.51
CA GLY A 27 -1.47 33.81 -24.31
C GLY A 27 -1.47 34.23 -22.84
N ILE A 28 -0.85 33.44 -21.94
CA ILE A 28 -0.90 33.63 -20.51
C ILE A 28 0.42 34.20 -20.01
N GLU A 29 0.32 35.22 -19.15
CA GLU A 29 1.48 35.84 -18.53
C GLU A 29 2.04 34.96 -17.42
N THR A 30 3.38 34.83 -17.36
CA THR A 30 4.08 34.08 -16.33
C THR A 30 4.68 35.00 -15.28
N ILE A 31 4.33 34.76 -14.02
CA ILE A 31 4.92 35.44 -12.86
C ILE A 31 5.99 34.53 -12.30
N LEU A 32 7.24 34.95 -12.36
CA LEU A 32 8.36 34.18 -11.82
C LEU A 32 8.44 34.35 -10.31
N ILE A 33 8.45 33.20 -9.61
CA ILE A 33 8.64 33.15 -8.16
C ILE A 33 9.91 32.38 -7.88
N ASP A 34 10.86 33.04 -7.17
CA ASP A 34 12.14 32.47 -6.75
C ASP A 34 12.90 31.72 -7.88
N PRO A 35 13.11 32.35 -9.07
CA PRO A 35 13.73 31.67 -10.21
C PRO A 35 15.15 31.19 -9.93
N GLU A 36 15.87 31.85 -9.02
CA GLU A 36 17.21 31.47 -8.56
C GLU A 36 17.19 30.47 -7.43
N ARG A 37 15.98 30.07 -6.93
CA ARG A 37 15.80 29.14 -5.82
C ARG A 37 16.58 29.55 -4.56
N SER A 38 16.68 30.84 -4.31
CA SER A 38 17.35 31.41 -3.17
C SER A 38 16.57 31.25 -1.86
N PHE A 39 15.24 31.19 -1.96
CA PHE A 39 14.35 30.97 -0.83
C PHE A 39 14.06 29.48 -0.59
N MET A 40 13.78 28.72 -1.66
CA MET A 40 13.56 27.28 -1.59
C MET A 40 14.51 26.55 -2.55
N ASN A 41 15.65 26.09 -2.05
CA ASN A 41 16.66 25.39 -2.85
C ASN A 41 16.25 23.93 -3.17
N ILE A 42 15.06 23.79 -3.78
CA ILE A 42 14.53 22.49 -4.20
C ILE A 42 13.75 22.59 -5.52
N SER A 43 13.80 21.54 -6.32
CA SER A 43 13.05 21.48 -7.58
C SER A 43 12.12 20.26 -7.60
N GLY A 44 11.05 20.36 -8.39
CA GLY A 44 10.16 19.21 -8.64
C GLY A 44 10.92 17.99 -9.21
N ARG A 45 12.00 18.22 -9.97
CA ARG A 45 12.89 17.14 -10.46
C ARG A 45 13.62 16.44 -9.31
N GLN A 46 14.15 17.19 -8.34
CA GLN A 46 14.80 16.63 -7.15
C GLN A 46 13.80 15.84 -6.30
N ILE A 47 12.60 16.38 -6.07
CA ILE A 47 11.53 15.67 -5.34
C ILE A 47 11.17 14.37 -6.05
N ARG A 48 10.90 14.40 -7.35
CA ARG A 48 10.57 13.17 -8.12
C ARG A 48 11.71 12.15 -8.13
N ARG A 49 12.97 12.60 -8.10
CA ARG A 49 14.14 11.72 -8.06
C ARG A 49 14.32 11.05 -6.70
N ASP A 50 13.96 11.69 -5.62
CA ASP A 50 14.10 11.17 -4.26
C ASP A 50 12.97 11.72 -3.36
N PRO A 51 11.73 11.21 -3.52
CA PRO A 51 10.58 11.71 -2.79
C PRO A 51 10.72 11.48 -1.28
N PHE A 52 11.36 10.40 -0.85
CA PHE A 52 11.50 10.07 0.56
C PHE A 52 12.51 10.96 1.29
N ARG A 53 13.53 11.44 0.59
CA ARG A 53 14.46 12.43 1.13
C ARG A 53 13.79 13.81 1.27
N TYR A 54 12.96 14.15 0.29
CA TYR A 54 12.32 15.47 0.20
C TYR A 54 10.85 15.43 0.61
N TRP A 55 10.48 14.46 1.45
CA TRP A 55 9.10 14.17 1.85
C TRP A 55 8.33 15.38 2.37
N ASP A 56 8.98 16.24 3.16
CA ASP A 56 8.36 17.40 3.79
C ASP A 56 8.05 18.52 2.80
N TYR A 57 8.66 18.50 1.61
CA TYR A 57 8.37 19.44 0.52
C TYR A 57 7.24 18.97 -0.40
N ILE A 58 6.72 17.77 -0.22
CA ILE A 58 5.62 17.22 -1.01
C ILE A 58 4.29 17.70 -0.40
N PRO A 59 3.40 18.36 -1.19
CA PRO A 59 2.07 18.69 -0.72
C PRO A 59 1.32 17.45 -0.21
N THR A 60 0.54 17.62 0.86
CA THR A 60 -0.16 16.50 1.52
C THR A 60 -1.03 15.72 0.55
N GLU A 61 -1.68 16.40 -0.39
CA GLU A 61 -2.56 15.81 -1.40
C GLU A 61 -1.81 14.94 -2.42
N VAL A 62 -0.50 15.15 -2.55
CA VAL A 62 0.36 14.43 -3.50
C VAL A 62 1.13 13.29 -2.83
N LYS A 63 1.32 13.35 -1.51
CA LYS A 63 2.04 12.31 -0.74
C LYS A 63 1.54 10.88 -1.00
N PRO A 64 0.23 10.61 -1.08
CA PRO A 64 -0.29 9.26 -1.32
C PRO A 64 0.26 8.59 -2.58
N PHE A 65 0.59 9.37 -3.62
CA PHE A 65 1.20 8.85 -4.85
C PHE A 65 2.58 8.21 -4.62
N PHE A 66 3.30 8.64 -3.60
CA PHE A 66 4.64 8.16 -3.28
C PHE A 66 4.67 7.15 -2.13
N VAL A 67 3.55 6.97 -1.43
CA VAL A 67 3.46 6.01 -0.30
C VAL A 67 3.72 4.60 -0.81
N ARG A 68 4.54 3.85 -0.07
CA ARG A 68 4.71 2.41 -0.27
C ARG A 68 3.76 1.62 0.60
N THR A 69 3.23 0.54 0.07
CA THR A 69 2.25 -0.30 0.75
C THR A 69 2.87 -1.66 1.09
N VAL A 70 2.74 -2.07 2.35
CA VAL A 70 3.28 -3.34 2.86
C VAL A 70 2.17 -4.15 3.50
N ALA A 71 1.77 -5.24 2.86
CA ALA A 71 0.77 -6.16 3.40
C ALA A 71 1.44 -7.26 4.24
N ILE A 72 0.94 -7.45 5.46
CA ILE A 72 1.39 -8.50 6.38
C ILE A 72 0.31 -9.59 6.44
N LEU A 73 0.63 -10.76 5.94
CA LEU A 73 -0.26 -11.90 5.80
C LEU A 73 0.17 -13.07 6.69
N GLY A 74 -0.70 -14.02 6.84
CA GLY A 74 -0.48 -15.27 7.60
C GLY A 74 -1.76 -15.77 8.24
N GLY A 75 -1.75 -16.99 8.74
CA GLY A 75 -2.90 -17.60 9.41
C GLY A 75 -3.28 -16.92 10.72
N GLU A 76 -4.35 -17.41 11.34
CA GLU A 76 -4.76 -16.97 12.67
C GLU A 76 -3.64 -17.19 13.70
N SER A 77 -3.53 -16.27 14.65
CA SER A 77 -2.50 -16.29 15.71
C SER A 77 -1.04 -16.19 15.23
N SER A 78 -0.78 -15.86 13.97
CA SER A 78 0.60 -15.64 13.49
C SER A 78 1.26 -14.35 13.98
N GLY A 79 0.53 -13.50 14.70
CA GLY A 79 1.05 -12.25 15.27
C GLY A 79 1.01 -11.04 14.32
N LYS A 80 0.29 -11.13 13.18
CA LYS A 80 0.16 -10.05 12.17
C LYS A 80 -0.16 -8.68 12.76
N SER A 81 -1.30 -8.57 13.45
CA SER A 81 -1.79 -7.28 13.97
C SER A 81 -0.82 -6.63 14.95
N THR A 82 -0.18 -7.44 15.81
CA THR A 82 0.86 -6.95 16.73
C THR A 82 2.08 -6.44 15.96
N LEU A 83 2.50 -7.16 14.93
CA LEU A 83 3.62 -6.78 14.08
C LEU A 83 3.32 -5.51 13.28
N VAL A 84 2.14 -5.42 12.65
CA VAL A 84 1.67 -4.23 11.93
C VAL A 84 1.71 -3.00 12.83
N ASN A 85 1.19 -3.08 14.06
CA ASN A 85 1.23 -1.99 15.03
C ASN A 85 2.66 -1.57 15.42
N LYS A 86 3.55 -2.55 15.68
CA LYS A 86 4.95 -2.26 15.99
C LYS A 86 5.66 -1.58 14.82
N LEU A 87 5.43 -2.05 13.59
CA LEU A 87 6.00 -1.46 12.38
C LEU A 87 5.45 -0.05 12.13
N ALA A 88 4.14 0.16 12.22
CA ALA A 88 3.55 1.49 12.08
C ALA A 88 4.15 2.49 13.08
N ASN A 89 4.34 2.07 14.33
CA ASN A 89 4.95 2.90 15.37
C ASN A 89 6.41 3.25 15.06
N ILE A 90 7.27 2.28 14.68
CA ILE A 90 8.69 2.55 14.46
C ILE A 90 8.92 3.39 13.20
N PHE A 91 8.09 3.23 12.17
CA PHE A 91 8.13 4.04 10.95
C PHE A 91 7.35 5.36 11.08
N ASN A 92 6.74 5.62 12.24
CA ASN A 92 5.91 6.80 12.52
C ASN A 92 4.88 7.04 11.41
N THR A 93 4.05 6.04 11.14
CA THR A 93 3.10 6.02 10.03
C THR A 93 1.78 5.36 10.40
N THR A 94 0.89 5.23 9.43
CA THR A 94 -0.44 4.67 9.56
C THR A 94 -0.46 3.18 9.21
N SER A 95 -1.51 2.51 9.66
CA SER A 95 -1.85 1.15 9.26
C SER A 95 -3.33 1.00 8.95
N ALA A 96 -3.67 0.09 8.03
CA ALA A 96 -5.01 -0.42 7.82
C ALA A 96 -5.19 -1.69 8.67
N TRP A 97 -6.21 -1.69 9.51
CA TRP A 97 -6.55 -2.83 10.36
C TRP A 97 -7.34 -3.87 9.58
N GLU A 98 -7.47 -5.07 10.13
CA GLU A 98 -8.28 -6.14 9.57
C GLU A 98 -9.78 -5.83 9.73
N TYR A 99 -10.39 -5.27 8.68
CA TYR A 99 -11.81 -4.88 8.72
C TYR A 99 -12.75 -6.06 8.96
N GLY A 100 -12.37 -7.28 8.56
CA GLY A 100 -13.18 -8.47 8.81
C GLY A 100 -13.54 -8.67 10.28
N ARG A 101 -12.62 -8.33 11.20
CA ARG A 101 -12.87 -8.39 12.66
C ARG A 101 -13.89 -7.33 13.09
N ASP A 102 -13.73 -6.11 12.60
CA ASP A 102 -14.68 -5.02 12.90
C ASP A 102 -16.08 -5.35 12.36
N TYR A 103 -16.15 -5.97 11.18
CA TYR A 103 -17.40 -6.41 10.58
C TYR A 103 -18.09 -7.49 11.42
N VAL A 104 -17.37 -8.55 11.79
CA VAL A 104 -17.92 -9.63 12.64
C VAL A 104 -18.39 -9.08 13.98
N PHE A 105 -17.62 -8.21 14.61
CA PHE A 105 -17.99 -7.63 15.89
C PHE A 105 -19.22 -6.72 15.79
N SER A 106 -19.25 -5.82 14.79
CA SER A 106 -20.30 -4.79 14.70
C SER A 106 -21.60 -5.28 14.05
N HIS A 107 -21.55 -6.25 13.15
CA HIS A 107 -22.71 -6.73 12.37
C HIS A 107 -23.19 -8.12 12.78
N LEU A 108 -22.31 -8.97 13.31
CA LEU A 108 -22.62 -10.36 13.64
C LEU A 108 -22.51 -10.65 15.15
N GLY A 109 -22.41 -9.59 15.97
CA GLY A 109 -22.37 -9.75 17.43
C GLY A 109 -21.13 -10.50 17.94
N GLY A 110 -20.04 -10.56 17.15
CA GLY A 110 -18.82 -11.29 17.49
C GLY A 110 -18.85 -12.79 17.12
N ASP A 111 -19.85 -13.24 16.38
CA ASP A 111 -19.94 -14.64 15.93
C ASP A 111 -19.43 -14.78 14.48
N GLU A 112 -18.20 -15.26 14.34
CA GLU A 112 -17.57 -15.55 13.04
C GLU A 112 -18.30 -16.66 12.26
N MET A 113 -18.98 -17.58 12.95
CA MET A 113 -19.74 -18.66 12.33
C MET A 113 -21.04 -18.16 11.67
N ALA A 114 -21.47 -16.93 11.97
CA ALA A 114 -22.62 -16.30 11.34
C ALA A 114 -22.28 -15.66 9.98
N LEU A 115 -21.00 -15.62 9.57
CA LEU A 115 -20.58 -15.12 8.26
C LEU A 115 -21.26 -15.90 7.13
N GLN A 116 -21.72 -15.16 6.12
CA GLN A 116 -22.30 -15.71 4.91
C GLN A 116 -21.55 -15.22 3.68
N TYR A 117 -21.71 -15.91 2.57
CA TYR A 117 -21.09 -15.53 1.30
C TYR A 117 -21.31 -14.05 0.92
N SER A 118 -22.52 -13.51 1.18
CA SER A 118 -22.87 -12.11 0.91
C SER A 118 -22.22 -11.09 1.83
N ASP A 119 -21.38 -11.52 2.78
CA ASP A 119 -20.68 -10.60 3.68
C ASP A 119 -19.25 -10.32 3.21
N TYR A 120 -18.71 -11.20 2.35
CA TYR A 120 -17.33 -11.06 1.87
C TYR A 120 -17.12 -9.85 0.95
N ASP A 121 -18.13 -9.42 0.19
CA ASP A 121 -18.07 -8.17 -0.57
C ASP A 121 -18.01 -6.94 0.34
N LYS A 122 -18.79 -6.94 1.44
CA LYS A 122 -18.80 -5.85 2.43
C LYS A 122 -17.49 -5.78 3.20
N ILE A 123 -16.96 -6.95 3.61
CA ILE A 123 -15.66 -7.05 4.28
C ILE A 123 -14.55 -6.51 3.36
N ALA A 124 -14.54 -6.94 2.10
CA ALA A 124 -13.53 -6.50 1.15
C ALA A 124 -13.64 -5.00 0.84
N LEU A 125 -14.86 -4.47 0.69
CA LEU A 125 -15.07 -3.03 0.49
C LEU A 125 -14.60 -2.22 1.70
N GLY A 126 -14.92 -2.65 2.92
CA GLY A 126 -14.46 -1.99 4.14
C GLY A 126 -12.95 -2.05 4.30
N GLN A 127 -12.32 -3.17 3.94
CA GLN A 127 -10.87 -3.28 3.92
C GLN A 127 -10.25 -2.30 2.90
N ALA A 128 -10.83 -2.14 1.70
CA ALA A 128 -10.37 -1.17 0.70
C ALA A 128 -10.42 0.27 1.26
N GLN A 129 -11.49 0.64 1.94
CA GLN A 129 -11.60 1.95 2.59
C GLN A 129 -10.54 2.17 3.67
N TYR A 130 -10.20 1.13 4.45
CA TYR A 130 -9.14 1.21 5.46
C TYR A 130 -7.75 1.36 4.81
N VAL A 131 -7.50 0.65 3.72
CA VAL A 131 -6.25 0.78 2.93
C VAL A 131 -6.12 2.18 2.36
N ASP A 132 -7.17 2.70 1.71
CA ASP A 132 -7.16 4.05 1.12
C ASP A 132 -6.93 5.13 2.19
N PHE A 133 -7.57 4.98 3.35
CA PHE A 133 -7.37 5.89 4.48
C PHE A 133 -5.93 5.81 5.01
N ALA A 134 -5.40 4.60 5.19
CA ALA A 134 -4.03 4.42 5.64
C ALA A 134 -3.03 5.05 4.67
N VAL A 135 -3.17 4.82 3.36
CA VAL A 135 -2.31 5.40 2.33
C VAL A 135 -2.40 6.93 2.31
N LYS A 136 -3.60 7.48 2.44
CA LYS A 136 -3.84 8.93 2.43
C LYS A 136 -3.07 9.68 3.54
N TYR A 137 -2.92 9.07 4.70
CA TYR A 137 -2.30 9.69 5.88
C TYR A 137 -0.93 9.12 6.24
N ALA A 138 -0.39 8.24 5.40
CA ALA A 138 0.89 7.59 5.66
C ALA A 138 2.07 8.56 5.60
N ASN A 139 3.09 8.22 6.38
CA ASN A 139 4.43 8.80 6.29
C ASN A 139 5.34 7.83 5.54
N LYS A 140 5.46 7.99 4.21
CA LYS A 140 6.29 7.21 3.29
C LYS A 140 5.84 5.77 3.05
N VAL A 141 5.36 5.06 4.08
CA VAL A 141 4.91 3.67 4.01
C VAL A 141 3.60 3.50 4.78
N ALA A 142 2.69 2.67 4.28
CA ALA A 142 1.49 2.23 4.98
C ALA A 142 1.55 0.72 5.20
N PHE A 143 1.18 0.25 6.40
CA PHE A 143 1.12 -1.16 6.72
C PHE A 143 -0.31 -1.66 6.68
N ILE A 144 -0.54 -2.82 6.05
CA ILE A 144 -1.86 -3.40 5.88
C ILE A 144 -1.91 -4.74 6.63
N ASP A 145 -2.81 -4.82 7.63
CA ASP A 145 -3.10 -6.06 8.33
C ASP A 145 -4.15 -6.82 7.54
N THR A 146 -3.73 -7.89 6.90
CA THR A 146 -4.58 -8.72 6.04
C THR A 146 -4.96 -8.02 4.71
N ASP A 147 -4.92 -8.78 3.63
CA ASP A 147 -5.24 -8.34 2.29
C ASP A 147 -6.48 -9.02 1.71
N PHE A 148 -6.83 -8.67 0.47
CA PHE A 148 -7.99 -9.24 -0.22
C PHE A 148 -7.80 -10.72 -0.58
N VAL A 149 -6.57 -11.20 -0.77
CA VAL A 149 -6.30 -12.62 -1.02
C VAL A 149 -6.61 -13.45 0.23
N THR A 150 -6.31 -12.92 1.40
CA THR A 150 -6.68 -13.56 2.67
C THR A 150 -8.19 -13.60 2.85
N THR A 151 -8.90 -12.51 2.56
CA THR A 151 -10.38 -12.48 2.55
C THR A 151 -10.96 -13.51 1.59
N GLN A 152 -10.38 -13.63 0.39
CA GLN A 152 -10.79 -14.62 -0.60
C GLN A 152 -10.49 -16.06 -0.13
N ALA A 153 -9.36 -16.27 0.55
CA ALA A 153 -9.01 -17.59 1.09
C ALA A 153 -10.00 -18.02 2.18
N PHE A 154 -10.44 -17.10 3.04
CA PHE A 154 -11.50 -17.37 4.01
C PHE A 154 -12.82 -17.69 3.31
N CYS A 155 -13.23 -16.89 2.31
CA CYS A 155 -14.43 -17.16 1.52
C CYS A 155 -14.38 -18.56 0.90
N LYS A 156 -13.29 -18.92 0.27
CA LYS A 156 -13.11 -20.24 -0.34
C LYS A 156 -13.13 -21.37 0.68
N LYS A 157 -12.52 -21.15 1.85
CA LYS A 157 -12.48 -22.17 2.93
C LYS A 157 -13.84 -22.44 3.52
N TYR A 158 -14.63 -21.40 3.80
CA TYR A 158 -15.90 -21.53 4.50
C TYR A 158 -17.10 -21.73 3.55
N GLU A 159 -17.08 -21.09 2.38
CA GLU A 159 -18.16 -21.12 1.40
C GLU A 159 -17.91 -22.09 0.22
N GLY A 160 -16.71 -22.66 0.13
CA GLY A 160 -16.31 -23.58 -0.93
C GLY A 160 -16.12 -22.93 -2.31
N ARG A 161 -16.21 -21.60 -2.41
CA ARG A 161 -16.10 -20.83 -3.66
C ARG A 161 -15.48 -19.46 -3.45
N GLU A 162 -14.97 -18.90 -4.53
CA GLU A 162 -14.41 -17.55 -4.55
C GLU A 162 -15.50 -16.50 -4.81
N HIS A 163 -15.32 -15.28 -4.31
CA HIS A 163 -16.22 -14.16 -4.49
C HIS A 163 -15.69 -13.23 -5.60
N PRO A 164 -16.44 -12.97 -6.70
CA PRO A 164 -15.94 -12.21 -7.85
C PRO A 164 -15.61 -10.76 -7.52
N PHE A 165 -16.32 -10.13 -6.59
CA PHE A 165 -16.01 -8.76 -6.15
C PHE A 165 -14.68 -8.71 -5.38
N VAL A 166 -14.42 -9.71 -4.52
CA VAL A 166 -13.13 -9.80 -3.81
C VAL A 166 -11.99 -10.03 -4.81
N GLN A 167 -12.24 -10.85 -5.87
CA GLN A 167 -11.25 -11.04 -6.93
C GLN A 167 -10.95 -9.74 -7.68
N ALA A 168 -11.96 -8.92 -7.98
CA ALA A 168 -11.75 -7.62 -8.62
C ALA A 168 -10.86 -6.69 -7.75
N LEU A 169 -11.02 -6.73 -6.42
CA LEU A 169 -10.16 -5.96 -5.51
C LEU A 169 -8.73 -6.53 -5.42
N ILE A 170 -8.55 -7.86 -5.51
CA ILE A 170 -7.22 -8.47 -5.62
C ILE A 170 -6.49 -7.96 -6.87
N ASP A 171 -7.20 -7.81 -7.98
CA ASP A 171 -6.63 -7.35 -9.25
C ASP A 171 -6.32 -5.86 -9.23
N GLU A 172 -7.13 -5.05 -8.56
CA GLU A 172 -6.98 -3.60 -8.44
C GLU A 172 -5.90 -3.20 -7.42
N TYR A 173 -5.92 -3.81 -6.23
CA TYR A 173 -4.99 -3.47 -5.15
C TYR A 173 -3.75 -4.35 -5.19
N ARG A 174 -2.63 -3.80 -5.66
CA ARG A 174 -1.32 -4.45 -5.65
C ARG A 174 -0.41 -3.75 -4.65
N PHE A 175 0.08 -4.50 -3.68
CA PHE A 175 0.97 -3.98 -2.65
C PHE A 175 2.43 -4.04 -3.10
N ASP A 176 3.23 -3.04 -2.72
CA ASP A 176 4.65 -2.95 -3.09
C ASP A 176 5.49 -4.06 -2.45
N LEU A 177 5.08 -4.53 -1.27
CA LEU A 177 5.69 -5.65 -0.56
C LEU A 177 4.61 -6.47 0.14
N VAL A 178 4.62 -7.77 -0.09
CA VAL A 178 3.78 -8.73 0.63
C VAL A 178 4.66 -9.62 1.49
N ILE A 179 4.41 -9.64 2.80
CA ILE A 179 5.13 -10.48 3.77
C ILE A 179 4.16 -11.52 4.29
N LEU A 180 4.50 -12.79 4.11
CA LEU A 180 3.75 -13.92 4.64
C LEU A 180 4.47 -14.46 5.88
N LEU A 181 3.81 -14.36 7.04
CA LEU A 181 4.32 -14.95 8.28
C LEU A 181 4.01 -16.42 8.35
N GLU A 182 5.02 -17.22 8.73
CA GLU A 182 4.80 -18.64 9.04
C GLU A 182 3.89 -18.80 10.26
N ASN A 183 2.99 -19.76 10.20
CA ASN A 183 2.01 -20.03 11.25
C ASN A 183 2.54 -21.02 12.29
N ASN A 184 3.70 -20.75 12.87
CA ASN A 184 4.42 -21.58 13.83
C ASN A 184 4.49 -20.98 15.24
N THR A 185 3.72 -19.91 15.51
CA THR A 185 3.59 -19.33 16.85
C THR A 185 2.48 -20.03 17.64
N PRO A 186 2.53 -19.99 18.99
CA PRO A 186 1.47 -20.55 19.83
C PRO A 186 0.10 -19.93 19.48
N TRP A 187 -0.91 -20.76 19.36
CA TRP A 187 -2.27 -20.28 19.14
C TRP A 187 -2.82 -19.63 20.42
N VAL A 188 -3.39 -18.46 20.28
CA VAL A 188 -4.02 -17.72 21.38
C VAL A 188 -5.48 -17.45 21.03
N ALA A 189 -6.40 -17.89 21.88
CA ALA A 189 -7.83 -17.61 21.74
C ALA A 189 -8.10 -16.13 22.00
N ASP A 190 -8.84 -15.47 21.12
CA ASP A 190 -9.30 -14.09 21.29
C ASP A 190 -10.84 -13.92 21.19
N GLY A 191 -11.54 -15.07 21.19
CA GLY A 191 -13.01 -15.11 21.11
C GLY A 191 -13.58 -15.03 19.70
N LEU A 192 -12.78 -14.67 18.70
CA LEU A 192 -13.20 -14.56 17.28
C LEU A 192 -12.54 -15.59 16.36
N ARG A 193 -11.56 -16.36 16.86
CA ARG A 193 -10.76 -17.28 16.04
C ARG A 193 -11.40 -18.64 15.95
N SER A 194 -11.60 -19.14 14.73
CA SER A 194 -12.21 -20.46 14.46
C SER A 194 -11.21 -21.56 14.09
N LEU A 195 -9.98 -21.22 13.67
CA LEU A 195 -8.95 -22.16 13.24
C LEU A 195 -8.05 -22.63 14.41
N GLY A 196 -8.64 -23.21 15.44
CA GLY A 196 -7.92 -23.61 16.65
C GLY A 196 -6.98 -24.81 16.48
N SER A 197 -7.22 -25.71 15.51
CA SER A 197 -6.38 -26.88 15.31
C SER A 197 -5.15 -26.57 14.46
N GLU A 198 -4.00 -27.18 14.79
CA GLU A 198 -2.78 -27.04 13.98
C GLU A 198 -2.99 -27.49 12.53
N ARG A 199 -3.78 -28.54 12.32
CA ARG A 199 -4.13 -29.03 10.98
C ARG A 199 -4.91 -27.99 10.17
N ASP A 200 -5.88 -27.32 10.79
CA ASP A 200 -6.68 -26.29 10.10
C ASP A 200 -5.84 -25.07 9.75
N ARG A 201 -4.97 -24.65 10.67
CA ARG A 201 -4.03 -23.53 10.44
C ARG A 201 -3.08 -23.83 9.29
N LYS A 202 -2.49 -25.04 9.27
CA LYS A 202 -1.61 -25.47 8.17
C LYS A 202 -2.36 -25.59 6.84
N SER A 203 -3.58 -26.11 6.86
CA SER A 203 -4.43 -26.18 5.68
C SER A 203 -4.75 -24.80 5.13
N PHE A 204 -5.06 -23.82 6.00
CA PHE A 204 -5.32 -22.45 5.59
C PHE A 204 -4.07 -21.77 5.05
N GLN A 205 -2.90 -21.95 5.68
CA GLN A 205 -1.63 -21.42 5.19
C GLN A 205 -1.33 -21.91 3.76
N ASN A 206 -1.49 -23.22 3.52
CA ASN A 206 -1.30 -23.81 2.18
C ASN A 206 -2.29 -23.22 1.14
N LEU A 207 -3.55 -23.00 1.54
CA LEU A 207 -4.56 -22.39 0.69
C LEU A 207 -4.17 -20.94 0.34
N LEU A 208 -3.76 -20.15 1.33
CA LEU A 208 -3.35 -18.78 1.16
C LEU A 208 -2.14 -18.67 0.19
N GLU A 209 -1.12 -19.52 0.39
CA GLU A 209 0.03 -19.57 -0.53
C GLU A 209 -0.38 -19.96 -1.96
N GLN A 210 -1.25 -20.95 -2.10
CA GLN A 210 -1.77 -21.32 -3.41
C GLN A 210 -2.48 -20.15 -4.08
N MET A 211 -3.29 -19.39 -3.34
CA MET A 211 -4.02 -18.24 -3.88
C MET A 211 -3.10 -17.06 -4.20
N LEU A 212 -2.08 -16.80 -3.42
CA LEU A 212 -1.05 -15.80 -3.75
C LEU A 212 -0.37 -16.14 -5.08
N ARG A 213 0.04 -17.40 -5.27
CA ARG A 213 0.68 -17.87 -6.51
C ARG A 213 -0.28 -17.79 -7.71
N SER A 214 -1.54 -18.22 -7.55
CA SER A 214 -2.54 -18.18 -8.65
C SER A 214 -2.89 -16.76 -9.08
N ASN A 215 -2.73 -15.77 -8.21
CA ASN A 215 -2.93 -14.35 -8.51
C ASN A 215 -1.62 -13.62 -8.91
N ASN A 216 -0.52 -14.36 -9.14
CA ASN A 216 0.79 -13.79 -9.48
C ASN A 216 1.26 -12.72 -8.48
N ILE A 217 1.05 -12.98 -7.19
CA ILE A 217 1.51 -12.11 -6.10
C ILE A 217 2.80 -12.71 -5.54
N GLU A 218 3.89 -11.97 -5.70
CA GLU A 218 5.16 -12.29 -5.07
C GLU A 218 5.11 -11.93 -3.58
N TYR A 219 5.68 -12.77 -2.73
CA TYR A 219 5.74 -12.53 -1.31
C TYR A 219 7.07 -12.99 -0.70
N VAL A 220 7.44 -12.37 0.40
CA VAL A 220 8.58 -12.79 1.22
C VAL A 220 8.06 -13.61 2.40
N HIS A 221 8.52 -14.84 2.52
CA HIS A 221 8.17 -15.71 3.64
C HIS A 221 9.07 -15.41 4.84
N VAL A 222 8.47 -15.15 5.99
CA VAL A 222 9.17 -14.94 7.27
C VAL A 222 8.86 -16.12 8.19
N GLU A 223 9.84 -17.02 8.32
CA GLU A 223 9.68 -18.33 8.92
C GLU A 223 9.96 -18.37 10.43
N SER A 224 10.71 -17.42 11.00
CA SER A 224 11.07 -17.46 12.41
C SER A 224 9.83 -17.52 13.32
N ALA A 225 9.86 -18.35 14.35
CA ALA A 225 8.85 -18.37 15.40
C ALA A 225 9.06 -17.28 16.45
N ASP A 226 10.26 -16.71 16.53
CA ASP A 226 10.60 -15.64 17.44
C ASP A 226 10.03 -14.29 16.97
N TYR A 227 9.33 -13.60 17.86
CA TYR A 227 8.66 -12.34 17.53
C TYR A 227 9.63 -11.18 17.27
N ASP A 228 10.76 -11.14 17.93
CA ASP A 228 11.74 -10.06 17.77
C ASP A 228 12.54 -10.26 16.48
N GLU A 229 12.90 -11.50 16.14
CA GLU A 229 13.51 -11.83 14.85
C GLU A 229 12.57 -11.49 13.69
N ARG A 230 11.27 -11.83 13.78
CA ARG A 230 10.25 -11.44 12.80
C ARG A 230 10.19 -9.94 12.62
N PHE A 231 10.14 -9.22 13.73
CA PHE A 231 10.07 -7.77 13.72
C PHE A 231 11.30 -7.16 13.04
N LEU A 232 12.51 -7.57 13.44
CA LEU A 232 13.75 -7.08 12.85
C LEU A 232 13.83 -7.39 11.34
N ARG A 233 13.46 -8.62 10.96
CA ARG A 233 13.42 -8.99 9.54
C ARG A 233 12.45 -8.15 8.72
N CYS A 234 11.27 -7.89 9.25
CA CYS A 234 10.29 -7.02 8.58
C CYS A 234 10.79 -5.56 8.48
N VAL A 235 11.45 -5.04 9.52
CA VAL A 235 12.08 -3.71 9.46
C VAL A 235 13.12 -3.64 8.34
N GLU A 236 14.01 -4.64 8.22
CA GLU A 236 14.99 -4.71 7.13
C GLU A 236 14.34 -4.72 5.76
N LEU A 237 13.29 -5.54 5.55
CA LEU A 237 12.57 -5.62 4.28
C LEU A 237 11.95 -4.28 3.88
N VAL A 238 11.33 -3.58 4.84
CA VAL A 238 10.74 -2.26 4.60
C VAL A 238 11.82 -1.21 4.30
N GLN A 239 12.95 -1.24 5.02
CA GLN A 239 14.09 -0.35 4.73
C GLN A 239 14.66 -0.60 3.33
N GLN A 240 14.76 -1.87 2.90
CA GLN A 240 15.20 -2.24 1.56
C GLN A 240 14.20 -1.75 0.49
N LEU A 241 12.89 -1.88 0.73
CA LEU A 241 11.85 -1.35 -0.16
C LEU A 241 12.01 0.15 -0.35
N LEU A 242 12.11 0.92 0.74
CA LEU A 242 12.28 2.37 0.68
C LEU A 242 13.61 2.80 0.04
N ALA A 243 14.68 2.02 0.20
CA ALA A 243 15.98 2.28 -0.41
C ALA A 243 16.04 1.90 -1.90
N ALA A 244 15.37 0.83 -2.32
CA ALA A 244 15.35 0.36 -3.71
C ALA A 244 14.73 1.38 -4.67
N ASP A 245 13.76 2.16 -4.21
CA ASP A 245 13.19 3.25 -4.99
C ASP A 245 14.18 4.34 -5.32
N LEU A 246 15.11 4.64 -4.42
CA LEU A 246 16.20 5.58 -4.70
C LEU A 246 17.05 5.12 -5.88
N GLN A 247 17.29 3.81 -6.01
CA GLN A 247 18.04 3.24 -7.13
C GLN A 247 17.24 3.16 -8.43
N ARG A 248 15.93 2.87 -8.35
CA ARG A 248 15.03 2.82 -9.51
C ARG A 248 14.83 4.20 -10.14
N LEU A 249 14.63 5.22 -9.33
CA LEU A 249 14.44 6.61 -9.75
C LEU A 249 15.78 7.26 -10.20
N ALA A 250 16.93 6.71 -9.78
CA ALA A 250 18.25 7.17 -10.22
C ALA A 250 18.67 6.61 -11.58
N ARG A 251 18.00 5.57 -12.12
CA ARG A 251 18.24 5.10 -13.48
C ARG A 251 17.60 6.07 -14.48
N PRO A 252 18.31 6.51 -15.55
CA PRO A 252 17.69 7.28 -16.64
C PRO A 252 16.49 6.47 -17.17
N SER A 253 15.32 7.11 -17.28
CA SER A 253 14.16 6.43 -17.86
C SER A 253 14.49 6.04 -19.31
N LEU A 254 14.22 4.80 -19.68
CA LEU A 254 14.33 4.30 -21.07
C LEU A 254 13.48 5.11 -22.09
N LEU A 255 12.72 6.09 -21.62
CA LEU A 255 11.95 7.05 -22.45
C LEU A 255 12.81 8.20 -23.00
N SER A 256 14.06 8.38 -22.54
CA SER A 256 14.97 9.38 -23.12
C SER A 256 15.70 8.84 -24.37
N GLU A 257 15.87 7.53 -24.50
CA GLU A 257 16.54 6.91 -25.64
C GLU A 257 15.66 6.84 -26.91
N ALA A 258 14.31 6.93 -26.74
CA ALA A 258 13.39 6.91 -27.88
C ALA A 258 13.24 8.29 -28.57
N ARG A 259 13.80 9.37 -28.02
CA ARG A 259 13.73 10.72 -28.61
C ARG A 259 15.00 11.17 -29.33
N GLU A 260 16.11 10.47 -29.16
CA GLU A 260 17.37 10.79 -29.87
C GLU A 260 17.55 10.03 -31.20
N GLY A 261 16.65 9.11 -31.53
CA GLY A 261 16.67 8.34 -32.77
C GLY A 261 15.77 8.86 -33.90
N GLN A 262 15.15 10.05 -33.77
CA GLN A 262 14.35 10.68 -34.81
C GLN A 262 14.68 12.18 -34.89
N LEU A 263 15.85 12.48 -35.45
CA LEU A 263 16.19 13.74 -36.12
C LEU A 263 16.98 13.43 -37.38
#